data_344f0452ab77924a894ba69e756a1181
#
_entry.id   344f0452ab77924a894ba69e756a1181
#
_cell.length_a   1.000
_cell.length_b   1.000
_cell.length_c   1.000
_cell.angle_alpha   90.00
_cell.angle_beta   90.00
_cell.angle_gamma   90.00
#
_symmetry.space_group_name_H-M   'P 1'
#
loop_
_entity.id
_entity.type
_entity.pdbx_description
1 polymer ?
#
loop_
_entity_poly.entity_id
_entity_poly.type
_entity_poly.pdbx_seq_one_letter_code
_entity_poly.pdbx_strand_id
1 'polypeptide(L)'
;VLERCEETNLVLNWEKCHFMVQEGIVLGHKISSKGIDVDKGKIDVMIQLQPPKTVKDIMSFLGHAGFYRRFITYFSKIARPLTRLLCKETEFNFDEDCLKAFHLIKEALVSAPIAQAPNWDHPVEIICVMHPIMQLELS
;
A
#
# COMPACT_ATOMS: atom_id res chain seq x y z
N VAL A 1 27.56 4.93 -2.52
CA VAL A 1 26.91 3.84 -3.28
C VAL A 1 27.78 3.43 -4.46
N LEU A 2 28.21 4.34 -5.36
CA LEU A 2 29.00 4.03 -6.54
C LEU A 2 30.34 3.39 -6.17
N GLU A 3 31.06 3.93 -5.20
CA GLU A 3 32.30 3.37 -4.65
C GLU A 3 32.11 1.90 -4.22
N ARG A 4 30.98 1.60 -3.53
CA ARG A 4 30.69 0.23 -3.09
C ARG A 4 30.38 -0.71 -4.25
N CYS A 5 29.75 -0.19 -5.32
CA CYS A 5 29.52 -0.99 -6.55
C CYS A 5 30.84 -1.34 -7.23
N GLU A 6 31.79 -0.40 -7.25
CA GLU A 6 33.14 -0.62 -7.81
C GLU A 6 33.91 -1.66 -7.00
N GLU A 7 33.97 -1.52 -5.68
CA GLU A 7 34.62 -2.49 -4.78
C GLU A 7 34.08 -3.93 -4.93
N THR A 8 32.79 -4.07 -5.19
CA THR A 8 32.11 -5.37 -5.28
C THR A 8 31.92 -5.85 -6.71
N ASN A 9 32.46 -5.13 -7.70
CA ASN A 9 32.29 -5.42 -9.14
C ASN A 9 30.81 -5.54 -9.57
N LEU A 10 29.92 -4.74 -8.96
CA LEU A 10 28.51 -4.70 -9.36
C LEU A 10 28.31 -3.79 -10.56
N VAL A 11 27.76 -4.35 -11.63
CA VAL A 11 27.39 -3.60 -12.82
C VAL A 11 25.97 -3.04 -12.66
N LEU A 12 25.85 -1.71 -12.73
CA LEU A 12 24.56 -1.03 -12.67
C LEU A 12 23.90 -0.98 -14.03
N ASN A 13 22.60 -1.30 -14.07
CA ASN A 13 21.81 -1.04 -15.26
C ASN A 13 21.44 0.44 -15.29
N TRP A 14 22.18 1.24 -16.07
CA TRP A 14 22.02 2.68 -16.15
C TRP A 14 20.63 3.13 -16.61
N GLU A 15 19.94 2.34 -17.45
CA GLU A 15 18.57 2.62 -17.90
C GLU A 15 17.54 2.58 -16.78
N LYS A 16 17.82 1.80 -15.73
CA LYS A 16 16.97 1.66 -14.53
C LYS A 16 17.44 2.51 -13.35
N CYS A 17 18.61 3.14 -13.47
CA CYS A 17 19.17 3.96 -12.42
C CYS A 17 18.82 5.43 -12.63
N HIS A 18 18.36 6.08 -11.58
CA HIS A 18 18.06 7.51 -11.57
C HIS A 18 18.96 8.17 -10.52
N PHE A 19 19.88 9.02 -10.97
CA PHE A 19 20.80 9.75 -10.10
C PHE A 19 20.41 11.22 -10.05
N MET A 20 20.57 11.83 -8.87
CA MET A 20 20.39 13.28 -8.65
C MET A 20 19.03 13.81 -9.12
N VAL A 21 17.99 12.98 -9.01
CA VAL A 21 16.61 13.36 -9.31
C VAL A 21 15.92 13.90 -8.06
N GLN A 22 15.07 14.92 -8.20
CA GLN A 22 14.33 15.51 -7.07
C GLN A 22 13.17 14.63 -6.62
N GLU A 23 12.58 13.87 -7.53
CA GLU A 23 11.51 12.92 -7.26
C GLU A 23 11.53 11.77 -8.27
N GLY A 24 11.00 10.62 -7.87
CA GLY A 24 10.92 9.44 -8.74
C GLY A 24 9.95 8.40 -8.21
N ILE A 25 9.59 7.44 -9.07
CA ILE A 25 8.76 6.30 -8.67
C ILE A 25 9.67 5.12 -8.38
N VAL A 26 9.65 4.66 -7.12
CA VAL A 26 10.43 3.51 -6.65
C VAL A 26 9.48 2.49 -6.04
N LEU A 27 9.51 1.26 -6.55
CA LEU A 27 8.63 0.17 -6.08
C LEU A 27 7.16 0.56 -5.99
N GLY A 28 6.67 1.37 -6.94
CA GLY A 28 5.27 1.80 -6.98
C GLY A 28 4.88 2.89 -5.97
N HIS A 29 5.87 3.58 -5.39
CA HIS A 29 5.65 4.75 -4.55
C HIS A 29 6.39 5.95 -5.15
N LYS A 30 5.76 7.12 -5.10
CA LYS A 30 6.42 8.37 -5.45
C LYS A 30 7.25 8.83 -4.25
N ILE A 31 8.56 8.95 -4.44
CA ILE A 31 9.51 9.41 -3.43
C ILE A 31 9.98 10.81 -3.81
N SER A 32 9.94 11.72 -2.86
CA SER A 32 10.38 13.11 -3.01
C SER A 32 10.98 13.64 -1.70
N SER A 33 11.46 14.87 -1.70
CA SER A 33 11.90 15.56 -0.48
C SER A 33 10.79 15.71 0.57
N LYS A 34 9.51 15.64 0.15
CA LYS A 34 8.34 15.69 1.06
C LYS A 34 8.07 14.36 1.76
N GLY A 35 8.64 13.25 1.27
CA GLY A 35 8.43 11.92 1.80
C GLY A 35 7.98 10.92 0.74
N ILE A 36 7.20 9.92 1.19
CA ILE A 36 6.68 8.82 0.37
C ILE A 36 5.20 9.05 0.12
N ASP A 37 4.81 9.06 -1.15
CA ASP A 37 3.44 9.24 -1.61
C ASP A 37 2.99 8.04 -2.44
N VAL A 38 1.71 7.93 -2.69
CA VAL A 38 1.14 6.94 -3.60
C VAL A 38 1.47 7.28 -5.05
N ASP A 39 1.61 6.26 -5.89
CA ASP A 39 1.71 6.43 -7.33
C ASP A 39 0.32 6.77 -7.90
N LYS A 40 0.12 8.03 -8.25
CA LYS A 40 -1.17 8.54 -8.75
C LYS A 40 -1.65 7.78 -9.97
N GLY A 41 -0.77 7.41 -10.91
CA GLY A 41 -1.15 6.66 -12.10
C GLY A 41 -1.77 5.30 -11.75
N LYS A 42 -1.26 4.61 -10.73
CA LYS A 42 -1.87 3.37 -10.24
C LYS A 42 -3.18 3.59 -9.49
N ILE A 43 -3.27 4.68 -8.72
CA ILE A 43 -4.51 5.04 -8.02
C ILE A 43 -5.61 5.37 -9.02
N ASP A 44 -5.32 6.11 -10.08
CA ASP A 44 -6.29 6.45 -11.13
C ASP A 44 -6.90 5.20 -11.77
N VAL A 45 -6.09 4.19 -12.04
CA VAL A 45 -6.57 2.89 -12.53
C VAL A 45 -7.52 2.23 -11.51
N MET A 46 -7.17 2.26 -10.21
CA MET A 46 -8.03 1.68 -9.16
C MET A 46 -9.35 2.43 -9.00
N ILE A 47 -9.34 3.77 -9.15
CA ILE A 47 -10.55 4.59 -9.06
C ILE A 47 -11.52 4.25 -10.18
N GLN A 48 -11.02 3.93 -11.39
CA GLN A 48 -11.85 3.57 -12.54
C GLN A 48 -12.45 2.16 -12.46
N LEU A 49 -11.98 1.30 -11.54
CA LEU A 49 -12.51 -0.05 -11.40
C LEU A 49 -14.00 -0.02 -11.05
N GLN A 50 -14.76 -0.87 -11.73
CA GLN A 50 -16.17 -1.11 -11.40
C GLN A 50 -16.29 -1.96 -10.12
N PRO A 51 -17.45 -1.93 -9.44
CA PRO A 51 -17.69 -2.80 -8.31
C PRO A 51 -17.43 -4.28 -8.67
N PRO A 52 -16.72 -5.03 -7.80
CA PRO A 52 -16.38 -6.42 -8.04
C PRO A 52 -17.62 -7.30 -8.26
N LYS A 53 -17.57 -8.18 -9.26
CA LYS A 53 -18.62 -9.14 -9.57
C LYS A 53 -18.24 -10.57 -9.22
N THR A 54 -16.96 -10.82 -8.98
CA THR A 54 -16.43 -12.14 -8.66
C THR A 54 -15.44 -12.08 -7.48
N VAL A 55 -15.22 -13.24 -6.85
CA VAL A 55 -14.20 -13.39 -5.80
C VAL A 55 -12.82 -12.99 -6.31
N LYS A 56 -12.51 -13.27 -7.58
CA LYS A 56 -11.22 -12.89 -8.20
C LYS A 56 -11.06 -11.37 -8.29
N ASP A 57 -12.14 -10.67 -8.62
CA ASP A 57 -12.11 -9.20 -8.70
C ASP A 57 -11.85 -8.59 -7.32
N ILE A 58 -12.48 -9.14 -6.27
CA ILE A 58 -12.22 -8.71 -4.87
C ILE A 58 -10.77 -9.00 -4.50
N MET A 59 -10.25 -10.19 -4.80
CA MET A 59 -8.87 -10.55 -4.50
C MET A 59 -7.90 -9.60 -5.20
N SER A 60 -8.12 -9.30 -6.47
CA SER A 60 -7.32 -8.35 -7.25
C SER A 60 -7.38 -6.95 -6.66
N PHE A 61 -8.59 -6.45 -6.37
CA PHE A 61 -8.79 -5.13 -5.77
C PHE A 61 -8.11 -5.00 -4.41
N LEU A 62 -8.33 -5.97 -3.51
CA LEU A 62 -7.71 -5.97 -2.19
C LEU A 62 -6.19 -6.15 -2.26
N GLY A 63 -5.67 -6.89 -3.25
CA GLY A 63 -4.24 -7.00 -3.49
C GLY A 63 -3.62 -5.65 -3.84
N HIS A 64 -4.22 -4.90 -4.74
CA HIS A 64 -3.77 -3.55 -5.10
C HIS A 64 -3.95 -2.55 -3.95
N ALA A 65 -5.13 -2.53 -3.31
CA ALA A 65 -5.39 -1.65 -2.17
C ALA A 65 -4.49 -1.97 -0.96
N GLY A 66 -4.23 -3.26 -0.73
CA GLY A 66 -3.36 -3.73 0.35
C GLY A 66 -1.91 -3.27 0.21
N PHE A 67 -1.43 -3.04 -1.01
CA PHE A 67 -0.12 -2.46 -1.25
C PHE A 67 0.01 -1.05 -0.66
N TYR A 68 -1.07 -0.27 -0.71
CA TYR A 68 -1.15 1.08 -0.17
C TYR A 68 -1.81 1.15 1.23
N ARG A 69 -2.01 0.02 1.91
CA ARG A 69 -2.69 -0.04 3.23
C ARG A 69 -2.09 0.89 4.29
N ARG A 70 -0.79 1.20 4.20
CA ARG A 70 -0.10 2.11 5.13
C ARG A 70 -0.63 3.55 5.09
N PHE A 71 -1.24 3.94 3.98
CA PHE A 71 -1.83 5.26 3.78
C PHE A 71 -3.31 5.31 4.16
N ILE A 72 -3.93 4.16 4.50
CA ILE A 72 -5.35 4.05 4.82
C ILE A 72 -5.51 3.71 6.29
N THR A 73 -6.00 4.67 7.06
CA THR A 73 -6.29 4.45 8.48
C THR A 73 -7.38 3.39 8.65
N TYR A 74 -7.15 2.43 9.53
CA TYR A 74 -8.09 1.32 9.79
C TYR A 74 -8.43 0.44 8.58
N PHE A 75 -7.50 0.28 7.63
CA PHE A 75 -7.70 -0.52 6.43
C PHE A 75 -8.35 -1.88 6.70
N SER A 76 -7.89 -2.63 7.71
CA SER A 76 -8.42 -3.95 8.04
C SER A 76 -9.90 -3.92 8.46
N LYS A 77 -10.33 -2.87 9.16
CA LYS A 77 -11.74 -2.69 9.54
C LYS A 77 -12.60 -2.38 8.32
N ILE A 78 -12.14 -1.46 7.48
CA ILE A 78 -12.83 -1.05 6.25
C ILE A 78 -12.93 -2.22 5.27
N ALA A 79 -11.85 -2.99 5.08
CA ALA A 79 -11.81 -4.10 4.15
C ALA A 79 -12.55 -5.37 4.63
N ARG A 80 -12.98 -5.42 5.90
CA ARG A 80 -13.59 -6.63 6.49
C ARG A 80 -14.80 -7.19 5.72
N PRO A 81 -15.77 -6.39 5.24
CA PRO A 81 -16.88 -6.91 4.43
C PRO A 81 -16.38 -7.62 3.16
N LEU A 82 -15.39 -7.03 2.48
CA LEU A 82 -14.82 -7.58 1.26
C LEU A 82 -14.00 -8.86 1.53
N THR A 83 -13.22 -8.89 2.62
CA THR A 83 -12.42 -10.07 2.97
C THR A 83 -13.27 -11.27 3.37
N ARG A 84 -14.47 -11.08 3.92
CA ARG A 84 -15.42 -12.16 4.19
C ARG A 84 -15.81 -12.94 2.94
N LEU A 85 -15.94 -12.25 1.79
CA LEU A 85 -16.28 -12.87 0.52
C LEU A 85 -15.16 -13.72 -0.09
N LEU A 86 -13.94 -13.66 0.48
CA LEU A 86 -12.83 -14.53 0.09
C LEU A 86 -12.86 -15.90 0.76
N CYS A 87 -13.68 -16.08 1.80
CA CYS A 87 -13.82 -17.36 2.50
C CYS A 87 -14.55 -18.36 1.60
N LYS A 88 -14.01 -19.58 1.48
CA LYS A 88 -14.56 -20.64 0.60
C LYS A 88 -15.96 -21.08 0.96
N GLU A 89 -16.38 -20.91 2.21
CA GLU A 89 -17.67 -21.34 2.76
C GLU A 89 -18.76 -20.25 2.61
N THR A 90 -18.39 -19.05 2.14
CA THR A 90 -19.33 -17.93 2.02
C THR A 90 -19.82 -17.83 0.59
N GLU A 91 -21.13 -17.85 0.40
CA GLU A 91 -21.75 -17.53 -0.89
C GLU A 91 -21.39 -16.09 -1.29
N PHE A 92 -21.04 -15.90 -2.56
CA PHE A 92 -20.69 -14.57 -3.07
C PHE A 92 -21.94 -13.69 -3.14
N ASN A 93 -22.09 -12.81 -2.15
CA ASN A 93 -23.12 -11.79 -2.13
C ASN A 93 -22.46 -10.42 -1.88
N PHE A 94 -22.37 -9.61 -2.92
CA PHE A 94 -21.81 -8.25 -2.85
C PHE A 94 -22.90 -7.27 -2.41
N ASP A 95 -23.04 -7.12 -1.10
CA ASP A 95 -24.05 -6.30 -0.44
C ASP A 95 -23.66 -4.81 -0.35
N GLU A 96 -24.53 -4.02 0.28
CA GLU A 96 -24.33 -2.58 0.49
C GLU A 96 -23.10 -2.26 1.35
N ASP A 97 -22.78 -3.11 2.33
CA ASP A 97 -21.59 -2.93 3.18
C ASP A 97 -20.32 -3.18 2.40
N CYS A 98 -20.31 -4.14 1.49
CA CYS A 98 -19.22 -4.36 0.55
C CYS A 98 -19.03 -3.17 -0.39
N LEU A 99 -20.13 -2.61 -0.91
CA LEU A 99 -20.08 -1.44 -1.77
C LEU A 99 -19.55 -0.21 -1.01
N LYS A 100 -20.00 0.03 0.21
CA LYS A 100 -19.49 1.09 1.07
C LYS A 100 -17.99 0.92 1.34
N ALA A 101 -17.56 -0.29 1.69
CA ALA A 101 -16.15 -0.59 1.93
C ALA A 101 -15.29 -0.34 0.67
N PHE A 102 -15.79 -0.73 -0.50
CA PHE A 102 -15.13 -0.49 -1.77
C PHE A 102 -14.94 1.00 -2.06
N HIS A 103 -15.97 1.82 -1.86
CA HIS A 103 -15.90 3.27 -2.04
C HIS A 103 -14.99 3.95 -1.02
N LEU A 104 -15.10 3.59 0.27
CA LEU A 104 -14.25 4.14 1.33
C LEU A 104 -12.76 3.89 1.07
N ILE A 105 -12.40 2.70 0.58
CA ILE A 105 -11.00 2.40 0.23
C ILE A 105 -10.55 3.29 -0.93
N LYS A 106 -11.36 3.48 -1.97
CA LYS A 106 -11.04 4.37 -3.09
C LYS A 106 -10.85 5.82 -2.64
N GLU A 107 -11.77 6.35 -1.86
CA GLU A 107 -11.69 7.72 -1.31
C GLU A 107 -10.44 7.91 -0.46
N ALA A 108 -10.14 6.94 0.41
CA ALA A 108 -8.94 6.98 1.24
C ALA A 108 -7.64 6.96 0.41
N LEU A 109 -7.61 6.29 -0.74
CA LEU A 109 -6.48 6.28 -1.65
C LEU A 109 -6.31 7.63 -2.38
N VAL A 110 -7.41 8.29 -2.73
CA VAL A 110 -7.38 9.63 -3.35
C VAL A 110 -6.86 10.68 -2.37
N SER A 111 -7.29 10.59 -1.12
CA SER A 111 -6.92 11.51 -0.04
C SER A 111 -5.69 11.04 0.75
N ALA A 112 -4.94 10.06 0.25
CA ALA A 112 -3.82 9.47 0.94
C ALA A 112 -2.78 10.53 1.37
N PRO A 113 -2.43 10.61 2.67
CA PRO A 113 -1.44 11.57 3.13
C PRO A 113 -0.04 11.13 2.70
N ILE A 114 0.84 12.11 2.47
CA ILE A 114 2.26 11.84 2.22
C ILE A 114 2.88 11.34 3.53
N ALA A 115 3.49 10.15 3.50
CA ALA A 115 4.26 9.65 4.63
C ALA A 115 5.58 10.42 4.69
N GLN A 116 5.71 11.30 5.67
CA GLN A 116 6.88 12.15 5.84
C GLN A 116 8.10 11.32 6.27
N ALA A 117 9.27 11.63 5.72
CA ALA A 117 10.52 11.04 6.16
C ALA A 117 10.87 11.52 7.59
N PRO A 118 11.51 10.67 8.41
CA PRO A 118 12.02 11.10 9.71
C PRO A 118 13.02 12.24 9.55
N ASN A 119 13.03 13.17 10.49
CA ASN A 119 14.12 14.14 10.58
C ASN A 119 15.30 13.46 11.28
N TRP A 120 16.33 13.12 10.50
CA TRP A 120 17.51 12.40 10.98
C TRP A 120 18.43 13.25 11.88
N ASP A 121 18.22 14.57 11.97
CA ASP A 121 18.96 15.46 12.86
C ASP A 121 18.49 15.35 14.32
N HIS A 122 17.36 14.64 14.55
CA HIS A 122 16.81 14.39 15.87
C HIS A 122 16.88 12.91 16.24
N PRO A 123 16.93 12.57 17.54
CA PRO A 123 16.79 11.18 17.99
C PRO A 123 15.50 10.56 17.48
N VAL A 124 15.58 9.35 16.94
CA VAL A 124 14.41 8.60 16.42
C VAL A 124 14.09 7.49 17.40
N GLU A 125 12.84 7.46 17.90
CA GLU A 125 12.33 6.37 18.72
C GLU A 125 11.50 5.41 17.85
N ILE A 126 11.79 4.12 17.98
CA ILE A 126 11.01 3.06 17.31
C ILE A 126 9.96 2.56 18.29
N ILE A 127 8.70 2.84 18.01
CA ILE A 127 7.57 2.32 18.79
C ILE A 127 7.01 1.11 18.07
N CYS A 128 7.21 -0.09 18.65
CA CYS A 128 6.59 -1.32 18.17
C CYS A 128 5.24 -1.52 18.88
N VAL A 129 4.14 -1.37 18.15
CA VAL A 129 2.81 -1.66 18.68
C VAL A 129 2.45 -3.10 18.33
N MET A 130 2.44 -3.98 19.33
CA MET A 130 1.88 -5.33 19.17
C MET A 130 0.36 -5.24 19.06
N HIS A 131 -0.19 -5.68 17.93
CA HIS A 131 -1.63 -5.79 17.77
C HIS A 131 -2.14 -6.99 18.57
N PRO A 132 -3.24 -6.87 19.33
CA PRO A 132 -3.73 -7.97 20.18
C PRO A 132 -4.04 -9.30 19.47
N ILE A 133 -4.16 -9.28 18.14
CA ILE A 133 -4.36 -10.49 17.33
C ILE A 133 -3.11 -11.43 17.34
N MET A 134 -1.91 -10.91 17.57
CA MET A 134 -0.70 -11.75 17.63
C MET A 134 -0.50 -12.44 18.99
N GLN A 135 -1.31 -12.14 20.00
CA GLN A 135 -1.23 -12.80 21.31
C GLN A 135 -1.94 -14.16 21.34
N LEU A 136 -2.75 -14.50 20.34
CA LEU A 136 -3.50 -15.76 20.30
C LEU A 136 -2.74 -16.95 19.68
N GLU A 137 -1.58 -16.71 19.05
CA GLU A 137 -0.78 -17.77 18.42
C GLU A 137 0.42 -18.25 19.26
N LEU A 138 0.60 -17.72 20.48
CA LEU A 138 1.72 -18.07 21.37
C LEU A 138 1.30 -18.69 22.72
N SER A 139 0.07 -19.23 22.79
CA SER A 139 -0.43 -19.95 23.99
C SER A 139 -0.58 -21.42 23.71
#